data_8ac5fb783f20d292270c730744ca79f3
#
_entry.id   8ac5fb783f20d292270c730744ca79f3
#
_cell.length_a   1.000
_cell.length_b   1.000
_cell.length_c   1.000
_cell.angle_alpha   90.00
_cell.angle_beta   90.00
_cell.angle_gamma   90.00
#
_symmetry.space_group_name_H-M   'P 1'
#
loop_
_entity.id
_entity.type
_entity.pdbx_description
1 polymer ?
#
loop_
_entity_poly.entity_id
_entity_poly.type
_entity_poly.pdbx_seq_one_letter_code
_entity_poly.pdbx_strand_id
1 'polypeptide(L)'
;MKMPGILLYGFGPYDSHETNISGELVRSIQLPRNVSREVFDVKFDRAMFIDAIRRHGPAIIIGLGQSARSRKIRIERRAVNLMGERGKKKRPISRHGPDHLSMSLDVPHDDQARLSYDAGTYVCNFSMYVIAEHCRDSRRRCGFIHLPKRYDMRHAEAFVGKLVEQTLLSRNHWV
;
A
#
# COMPACT_ATOMS: atom_id res chain seq x y z
N MET A 1 20.14 8.90 -16.69
CA MET A 1 19.23 9.22 -15.55
C MET A 1 18.45 7.98 -15.20
N LYS A 2 18.55 7.48 -13.96
CA LYS A 2 17.84 6.26 -13.54
C LYS A 2 16.34 6.58 -13.50
N MET A 3 15.53 5.85 -14.26
CA MET A 3 14.07 6.00 -14.23
C MET A 3 13.59 5.83 -12.79
N PRO A 4 12.87 6.79 -12.24
CA PRO A 4 12.39 6.66 -10.88
C PRO A 4 11.41 5.50 -10.77
N GLY A 5 11.74 4.54 -9.91
CA GLY A 5 11.02 3.28 -9.77
C GLY A 5 9.73 3.38 -8.98
N ILE A 6 8.97 2.29 -9.05
CA ILE A 6 7.85 2.00 -8.16
C ILE A 6 8.35 1.03 -7.08
N LEU A 7 7.96 1.21 -5.84
CA LEU A 7 8.00 0.18 -4.80
C LEU A 7 6.60 -0.38 -4.62
N LEU A 8 6.41 -1.65 -4.97
CA LEU A 8 5.21 -2.42 -4.67
C LEU A 8 5.46 -3.25 -3.41
N TYR A 9 4.60 -3.13 -2.40
CA TYR A 9 4.74 -3.95 -1.21
C TYR A 9 3.43 -4.60 -0.79
N GLY A 10 3.54 -5.69 -0.06
CA GLY A 10 2.46 -6.42 0.59
C GLY A 10 2.91 -6.97 1.92
N PHE A 11 2.10 -7.82 2.52
CA PHE A 11 2.35 -8.39 3.84
C PHE A 11 2.37 -9.90 3.81
N GLY A 12 3.19 -10.49 4.68
CA GLY A 12 3.23 -11.91 4.94
C GLY A 12 2.02 -12.41 5.74
N PRO A 13 2.00 -13.70 6.06
CA PRO A 13 1.01 -14.32 6.95
C PRO A 13 0.97 -13.63 8.32
N TYR A 14 -0.19 -13.65 8.98
CA TYR A 14 -0.37 -13.08 10.31
C TYR A 14 -1.50 -13.78 11.08
N ASP A 15 -1.40 -13.80 12.39
CA ASP A 15 -2.33 -14.50 13.30
C ASP A 15 -2.57 -15.96 12.86
N SER A 16 -3.83 -16.37 12.77
CA SER A 16 -4.24 -17.68 12.26
C SER A 16 -4.32 -17.78 10.73
N HIS A 17 -3.89 -16.74 10.01
CA HIS A 17 -3.89 -16.73 8.55
C HIS A 17 -2.55 -17.27 8.03
N GLU A 18 -2.53 -18.50 7.52
CA GLU A 18 -1.35 -19.12 6.91
C GLU A 18 -0.91 -18.43 5.63
N THR A 19 -1.83 -17.71 4.97
CA THR A 19 -1.58 -16.99 3.72
C THR A 19 -2.09 -15.56 3.81
N ASN A 20 -1.48 -14.68 3.00
CA ASN A 20 -1.91 -13.31 2.83
C ASN A 20 -1.85 -12.96 1.35
N ILE A 21 -3.01 -12.75 0.74
CA ILE A 21 -3.14 -12.50 -0.70
C ILE A 21 -2.25 -11.33 -1.17
N SER A 22 -2.03 -10.31 -0.35
CA SER A 22 -1.19 -9.18 -0.73
C SER A 22 0.28 -9.57 -0.89
N GLY A 23 0.82 -10.37 0.02
CA GLY A 23 2.19 -10.87 -0.08
C GLY A 23 2.35 -11.90 -1.19
N GLU A 24 1.39 -12.80 -1.37
CA GLU A 24 1.39 -13.77 -2.47
C GLU A 24 1.40 -13.08 -3.82
N LEU A 25 0.53 -12.09 -4.01
CA LEU A 25 0.48 -11.29 -5.23
C LEU A 25 1.80 -10.57 -5.51
N VAL A 26 2.40 -9.92 -4.52
CA VAL A 26 3.68 -9.23 -4.69
C VAL A 26 4.80 -10.19 -5.13
N ARG A 27 4.77 -11.44 -4.65
CA ARG A 27 5.77 -12.45 -5.05
C ARG A 27 5.56 -12.98 -6.46
N SER A 28 4.30 -13.19 -6.87
CA SER A 28 3.96 -13.90 -8.13
C SER A 28 3.81 -12.98 -9.34
N ILE A 29 3.34 -11.75 -9.15
CA ILE A 29 2.99 -10.86 -10.26
C ILE A 29 4.18 -10.55 -11.17
N GLN A 30 3.98 -10.62 -12.49
CA GLN A 30 4.98 -10.21 -13.46
C GLN A 30 4.95 -8.69 -13.65
N LEU A 31 6.08 -8.04 -13.41
CA LEU A 31 6.20 -6.58 -13.42
C LEU A 31 7.46 -6.12 -14.18
N PRO A 32 7.44 -4.89 -14.72
CA PRO A 32 8.62 -4.28 -15.33
C PRO A 32 9.83 -4.20 -14.38
N ARG A 33 11.03 -4.16 -14.93
CA ARG A 33 12.30 -4.15 -14.15
C ARG A 33 12.48 -2.96 -13.22
N ASN A 34 11.78 -1.86 -13.46
CA ASN A 34 11.81 -0.65 -12.63
C ASN A 34 10.82 -0.67 -11.45
N VAL A 35 10.21 -1.83 -11.18
CA VAL A 35 9.37 -2.06 -10.01
C VAL A 35 10.10 -2.93 -9.00
N SER A 36 10.43 -2.35 -7.86
CA SER A 36 10.96 -3.08 -6.70
C SER A 36 9.82 -3.69 -5.89
N ARG A 37 10.08 -4.80 -5.21
CA ARG A 37 9.09 -5.57 -4.45
C ARG A 37 9.55 -5.78 -3.02
N GLU A 38 8.63 -5.66 -2.06
CA GLU A 38 8.85 -6.02 -0.66
C GLU A 38 7.63 -6.76 -0.10
N VAL A 39 7.87 -7.75 0.73
CA VAL A 39 6.83 -8.39 1.54
C VAL A 39 7.23 -8.24 3.00
N PHE A 40 6.47 -7.44 3.72
CA PHE A 40 6.75 -7.10 5.11
C PHE A 40 6.07 -8.05 6.09
N ASP A 41 6.68 -8.21 7.25
CA ASP A 41 6.00 -8.80 8.39
C ASP A 41 4.84 -7.91 8.87
N VAL A 42 3.81 -8.52 9.42
CA VAL A 42 2.67 -7.82 9.99
C VAL A 42 3.00 -7.36 11.41
N LYS A 43 3.66 -6.21 11.51
CA LYS A 43 4.05 -5.60 12.80
C LYS A 43 4.10 -4.06 12.70
N PHE A 44 3.95 -3.39 13.83
CA PHE A 44 4.06 -1.95 13.96
C PHE A 44 5.54 -1.53 14.07
N ASP A 45 6.24 -1.55 12.95
CA ASP A 45 7.66 -1.20 12.86
C ASP A 45 7.87 -0.15 11.76
N ARG A 46 8.03 1.11 12.18
CA ARG A 46 8.26 2.26 11.29
C ARG A 46 9.53 2.10 10.44
N ALA A 47 10.61 1.61 11.03
CA ALA A 47 11.91 1.51 10.37
C ALA A 47 11.84 0.59 9.15
N MET A 48 11.08 -0.49 9.24
CA MET A 48 10.90 -1.46 8.17
C MET A 48 10.46 -0.80 6.84
N PHE A 49 9.51 0.12 6.90
CA PHE A 49 9.02 0.85 5.71
C PHE A 49 9.99 1.92 5.25
N ILE A 50 10.54 2.70 6.18
CA ILE A 50 11.46 3.79 5.85
C ILE A 50 12.76 3.27 5.23
N ASP A 51 13.31 2.18 5.75
CA ASP A 51 14.53 1.57 5.24
C ASP A 51 14.33 0.96 3.85
N ALA A 52 13.16 0.39 3.56
CA ALA A 52 12.82 -0.04 2.21
C ALA A 52 12.74 1.15 1.23
N ILE A 53 12.11 2.25 1.64
CA ILE A 53 12.06 3.47 0.81
C ILE A 53 13.47 4.02 0.55
N ARG A 54 14.34 4.04 1.56
CA ARG A 54 15.74 4.48 1.39
C ARG A 54 16.53 3.57 0.46
N ARG A 55 16.39 2.27 0.61
CA ARG A 55 17.09 1.25 -0.19
C ARG A 55 16.72 1.30 -1.66
N HIS A 56 15.44 1.41 -1.97
CA HIS A 56 14.93 1.37 -3.34
C HIS A 56 14.86 2.75 -4.02
N GLY A 57 14.78 3.84 -3.25
CA GLY A 57 14.65 5.20 -3.77
C GLY A 57 13.46 5.40 -4.70
N PRO A 58 12.25 4.86 -4.40
CA PRO A 58 11.12 4.93 -5.31
C PRO A 58 10.58 6.35 -5.40
N ALA A 59 10.00 6.68 -6.55
CA ALA A 59 9.19 7.88 -6.68
C ALA A 59 7.71 7.63 -6.38
N ILE A 60 7.29 6.38 -6.50
CA ILE A 60 5.91 5.96 -6.23
C ILE A 60 5.94 4.71 -5.35
N ILE A 61 5.07 4.68 -4.36
CA ILE A 61 4.94 3.58 -3.42
C ILE A 61 3.50 3.10 -3.46
N ILE A 62 3.31 1.80 -3.75
CA ILE A 62 2.00 1.17 -3.80
C ILE A 62 1.97 0.05 -2.78
N GLY A 63 1.12 0.18 -1.78
CA GLY A 63 0.89 -0.85 -0.78
C GLY A 63 -0.31 -1.70 -1.12
N LEU A 64 -0.20 -2.99 -0.84
CA LEU A 64 -1.29 -3.95 -0.92
C LEU A 64 -1.55 -4.53 0.47
N GLY A 65 -2.81 -4.68 0.84
CA GLY A 65 -3.23 -5.33 2.07
C GLY A 65 -4.36 -6.30 1.85
N GLN A 66 -4.56 -7.21 2.79
CA GLN A 66 -5.69 -8.14 2.79
C GLN A 66 -6.85 -7.59 3.60
N SER A 67 -8.05 -7.59 3.04
CA SER A 67 -9.29 -7.27 3.75
C SER A 67 -10.14 -8.52 3.96
N ALA A 68 -10.34 -8.90 5.22
CA ALA A 68 -11.14 -10.08 5.55
C ALA A 68 -12.64 -9.93 5.25
N ARG A 69 -13.14 -8.70 5.19
CA ARG A 69 -14.59 -8.40 5.11
C ARG A 69 -15.04 -7.83 3.77
N SER A 70 -14.12 -7.37 2.95
CA SER A 70 -14.46 -6.78 1.66
C SER A 70 -14.76 -7.86 0.62
N ARG A 71 -15.71 -7.57 -0.27
CA ARG A 71 -15.98 -8.36 -1.48
C ARG A 71 -15.42 -7.73 -2.75
N LYS A 72 -15.14 -6.43 -2.71
CA LYS A 72 -14.54 -5.66 -3.81
C LYS A 72 -13.16 -5.15 -3.37
N ILE A 73 -12.30 -4.88 -4.34
CA ILE A 73 -11.07 -4.14 -4.13
C ILE A 73 -11.41 -2.78 -3.51
N ARG A 74 -10.61 -2.34 -2.53
CA ARG A 74 -10.76 -1.02 -1.91
C ARG A 74 -9.53 -0.18 -2.18
N ILE A 75 -9.73 0.98 -2.74
CA ILE A 75 -8.70 1.99 -2.94
C ILE A 75 -8.76 2.93 -1.73
N GLU A 76 -7.80 2.78 -0.84
CA GLU A 76 -7.78 3.57 0.39
C GLU A 76 -7.28 4.99 0.09
N ARG A 77 -8.08 5.97 0.48
CA ARG A 77 -7.77 7.39 0.21
C ARG A 77 -7.19 8.12 1.41
N ARG A 78 -7.26 7.52 2.59
CA ARG A 78 -6.88 8.19 3.85
C ARG A 78 -6.33 7.19 4.86
N ALA A 79 -5.22 7.57 5.51
CA ALA A 79 -4.72 6.94 6.73
C ALA A 79 -5.03 7.81 7.94
N VAL A 80 -5.33 7.20 9.09
CA VAL A 80 -5.58 7.90 10.35
C VAL A 80 -4.39 7.74 11.30
N ASN A 81 -4.14 8.76 12.13
CA ASN A 81 -3.06 8.76 13.12
C ASN A 81 -3.41 7.91 14.34
N LEU A 82 -3.82 6.67 14.11
CA LEU A 82 -4.14 5.71 15.17
C LEU A 82 -3.61 4.33 14.79
N MET A 83 -2.99 3.64 15.76
CA MET A 83 -2.59 2.25 15.63
C MET A 83 -3.05 1.41 16.82
N GLY A 84 -3.36 0.17 16.58
CA GLY A 84 -3.71 -0.81 17.58
C GLY A 84 -4.42 -2.00 17.00
N GLU A 85 -4.30 -3.12 17.66
CA GLU A 85 -5.02 -4.33 17.35
C GLU A 85 -6.50 -4.19 17.69
N ARG A 86 -7.33 -5.02 17.05
CA ARG A 86 -8.76 -5.05 17.34
C ARG A 86 -9.02 -5.42 18.79
N GLY A 87 -9.87 -4.64 19.46
CA GLY A 87 -10.22 -4.86 20.87
C GLY A 87 -9.18 -4.38 21.88
N LYS A 88 -8.01 -3.90 21.43
CA LYS A 88 -6.97 -3.33 22.29
C LYS A 88 -7.00 -1.78 22.26
N LYS A 89 -6.39 -1.18 23.28
CA LYS A 89 -6.23 0.28 23.38
C LYS A 89 -5.45 0.80 22.18
N LYS A 90 -5.97 1.80 21.52
CA LYS A 90 -5.32 2.48 20.40
C LYS A 90 -4.45 3.62 20.88
N ARG A 91 -3.40 3.92 20.12
CA ARG A 91 -2.48 5.03 20.38
C ARG A 91 -2.12 5.75 19.07
N PRO A 92 -1.66 7.00 19.14
CA PRO A 92 -1.17 7.71 17.95
C PRO A 92 0.02 7.00 17.30
N ILE A 93 0.09 7.02 15.98
CA ILE A 93 1.25 6.58 15.19
C ILE A 93 2.37 7.61 15.31
N SER A 94 2.02 8.88 15.21
CA SER A 94 2.94 10.02 15.34
C SER A 94 2.38 10.99 16.37
N ARG A 95 3.18 11.29 17.41
CA ARG A 95 2.76 12.13 18.55
C ARG A 95 2.34 13.54 18.15
N HIS A 96 3.00 14.09 17.12
CA HIS A 96 2.80 15.46 16.65
C HIS A 96 2.34 15.50 15.18
N GLY A 97 2.00 14.35 14.62
CA GLY A 97 1.48 14.26 13.27
C GLY A 97 0.01 14.66 13.17
N PRO A 98 -0.49 14.98 11.97
CA PRO A 98 -1.89 15.30 11.74
C PRO A 98 -2.79 14.09 12.03
N ASP A 99 -4.06 14.33 12.31
CA ASP A 99 -5.03 13.26 12.62
C ASP A 99 -5.20 12.28 11.46
N HIS A 100 -5.02 12.75 10.24
CA HIS A 100 -5.06 11.90 9.05
C HIS A 100 -4.15 12.44 7.93
N LEU A 101 -3.78 11.54 7.02
CA LEU A 101 -3.02 11.82 5.82
C LEU A 101 -3.70 11.21 4.60
N SER A 102 -3.78 11.97 3.50
CA SER A 102 -4.35 11.48 2.25
C SER A 102 -3.32 10.69 1.44
N MET A 103 -3.79 9.65 0.75
CA MET A 103 -2.98 8.97 -0.27
C MET A 103 -2.89 9.86 -1.50
N SER A 104 -1.67 10.12 -1.96
CA SER A 104 -1.38 11.08 -3.03
C SER A 104 -1.39 10.48 -4.43
N LEU A 105 -1.37 9.13 -4.55
CA LEU A 105 -1.49 8.46 -5.82
C LEU A 105 -2.95 8.41 -6.26
N ASP A 106 -3.22 8.89 -7.45
CA ASP A 106 -4.53 8.67 -8.09
C ASP A 106 -4.56 7.27 -8.70
N VAL A 107 -5.57 6.49 -8.31
CA VAL A 107 -5.77 5.11 -8.76
C VAL A 107 -7.05 5.07 -9.59
N PRO A 108 -6.93 4.90 -10.91
CA PRO A 108 -8.10 4.69 -11.75
C PRO A 108 -8.87 3.44 -11.32
N HIS A 109 -10.18 3.53 -11.26
CA HIS A 109 -11.03 2.44 -10.80
C HIS A 109 -12.31 2.33 -11.64
N ASP A 110 -12.86 1.15 -11.63
CA ASP A 110 -14.08 0.75 -12.27
C ASP A 110 -15.00 0.01 -11.28
N ASP A 111 -15.97 -0.73 -11.76
CA ASP A 111 -16.92 -1.47 -10.92
C ASP A 111 -16.29 -2.57 -10.04
N GLN A 112 -15.05 -2.98 -10.32
CA GLN A 112 -14.33 -3.97 -9.52
C GLN A 112 -13.77 -3.40 -8.22
N ALA A 113 -13.56 -2.09 -8.16
CA ALA A 113 -12.98 -1.39 -7.05
C ALA A 113 -13.87 -0.26 -6.55
N ARG A 114 -13.71 0.11 -5.27
CA ARG A 114 -14.39 1.25 -4.67
C ARG A 114 -13.43 2.11 -3.87
N LEU A 115 -13.69 3.38 -3.78
CA LEU A 115 -12.97 4.27 -2.88
C LEU A 115 -13.31 3.96 -1.42
N SER A 116 -12.32 4.06 -0.55
CA SER A 116 -12.44 3.85 0.88
C SER A 116 -11.66 4.91 1.65
N TYR A 117 -12.23 5.37 2.74
CA TYR A 117 -11.64 6.37 3.64
C TYR A 117 -11.41 5.81 5.05
N ASP A 118 -11.47 4.50 5.20
CA ASP A 118 -11.26 3.79 6.46
C ASP A 118 -10.51 2.49 6.24
N ALA A 119 -9.20 2.55 6.42
CA ALA A 119 -8.30 1.40 6.38
C ALA A 119 -8.18 0.68 7.73
N GLY A 120 -8.98 1.06 8.72
CA GLY A 120 -8.88 0.58 10.09
C GLY A 120 -7.73 1.22 10.86
N THR A 121 -7.21 0.51 11.86
CA THR A 121 -6.12 1.00 12.73
C THR A 121 -5.00 -0.04 12.90
N TYR A 122 -5.02 -1.09 12.10
CA TYR A 122 -4.00 -2.14 12.15
C TYR A 122 -2.82 -1.81 11.22
N VAL A 123 -1.98 -2.79 10.93
CA VAL A 123 -0.69 -2.58 10.25
C VAL A 123 -0.83 -1.98 8.85
N CYS A 124 -1.92 -2.24 8.12
CA CYS A 124 -2.17 -1.59 6.83
C CYS A 124 -2.27 -0.07 6.98
N ASN A 125 -3.13 0.40 7.88
CA ASN A 125 -3.25 1.84 8.18
C ASN A 125 -1.94 2.41 8.72
N PHE A 126 -1.24 1.67 9.58
CA PHE A 126 0.06 2.08 10.11
C PHE A 126 1.07 2.31 8.97
N SER A 127 1.20 1.37 8.03
CA SER A 127 2.10 1.50 6.89
C SER A 127 1.73 2.69 6.01
N MET A 128 0.44 2.87 5.73
CA MET A 128 -0.08 4.00 4.96
C MET A 128 0.30 5.33 5.61
N TYR A 129 0.07 5.47 6.92
CA TYR A 129 0.35 6.69 7.64
C TYR A 129 1.85 7.00 7.67
N VAL A 130 2.69 6.01 8.03
CA VAL A 130 4.15 6.15 8.08
C VAL A 130 4.74 6.56 6.73
N ILE A 131 4.28 5.93 5.65
CA ILE A 131 4.76 6.21 4.30
C ILE A 131 4.27 7.59 3.84
N ALA A 132 3.00 7.92 4.05
CA ALA A 132 2.46 9.23 3.67
C ALA A 132 3.13 10.37 4.44
N GLU A 133 3.39 10.20 5.75
CA GLU A 133 4.12 11.17 6.56
C GLU A 133 5.55 11.36 6.05
N HIS A 134 6.25 10.27 5.75
CA HIS A 134 7.61 10.33 5.20
C HIS A 134 7.69 10.98 3.81
N CYS A 135 6.64 10.83 3.01
CA CYS A 135 6.58 11.37 1.65
C CYS A 135 6.03 12.80 1.56
N ARG A 136 5.48 13.35 2.66
CA ARG A 136 4.72 14.61 2.68
C ARG A 136 5.48 15.80 2.08
N ASP A 137 6.75 15.91 2.43
CA ASP A 137 7.60 17.03 1.97
C ASP A 137 8.49 16.65 0.77
N SER A 138 8.11 15.61 0.05
CA SER A 138 8.82 15.11 -1.12
C SER A 138 7.92 15.04 -2.35
N ARG A 139 8.53 14.85 -3.54
CA ARG A 139 7.78 14.60 -4.77
C ARG A 139 7.28 13.15 -4.91
N ARG A 140 7.45 12.32 -3.87
CA ARG A 140 6.98 10.93 -3.89
C ARG A 140 5.46 10.89 -3.77
N ARG A 141 4.85 9.91 -4.44
CA ARG A 141 3.43 9.63 -4.31
C ARG A 141 3.23 8.26 -3.71
N CYS A 142 2.18 8.10 -2.92
CA CYS A 142 1.84 6.83 -2.31
C CYS A 142 0.35 6.51 -2.46
N GLY A 143 0.05 5.23 -2.59
CA GLY A 143 -1.30 4.69 -2.64
C GLY A 143 -1.38 3.36 -1.92
N PHE A 144 -2.60 2.94 -1.59
CA PHE A 144 -2.84 1.68 -0.91
C PHE A 144 -4.13 1.02 -1.38
N ILE A 145 -4.07 -0.29 -1.58
CA ILE A 145 -5.16 -1.12 -2.08
C ILE A 145 -5.38 -2.29 -1.15
N HIS A 146 -6.59 -2.44 -0.65
CA HIS A 146 -7.03 -3.65 0.01
C HIS A 146 -7.65 -4.62 -0.99
N LEU A 147 -7.13 -5.83 -1.01
CA LEU A 147 -7.66 -6.97 -1.76
C LEU A 147 -8.56 -7.80 -0.84
N PRO A 148 -9.74 -8.25 -1.29
CA PRO A 148 -10.53 -9.21 -0.52
C PRO A 148 -9.73 -10.49 -0.26
N LYS A 149 -9.82 -11.06 0.94
CA LYS A 149 -9.07 -12.27 1.33
C LYS A 149 -9.25 -13.44 0.35
N ARG A 150 -10.45 -13.59 -0.21
CA ARG A 150 -10.81 -14.67 -1.16
C ARG A 150 -10.96 -14.16 -2.59
N TYR A 151 -10.23 -13.09 -2.95
CA TYR A 151 -10.29 -12.56 -4.29
C TYR A 151 -9.55 -13.49 -5.26
N ASP A 152 -10.03 -13.56 -6.49
CA ASP A 152 -9.35 -14.33 -7.54
C ASP A 152 -7.97 -13.70 -7.84
N MET A 153 -6.93 -14.51 -7.77
CA MET A 153 -5.55 -14.04 -7.92
C MET A 153 -5.29 -13.46 -9.32
N ARG A 154 -5.86 -14.05 -10.38
CA ARG A 154 -5.68 -13.55 -11.76
C ARG A 154 -6.33 -12.17 -11.93
N HIS A 155 -7.50 -11.95 -11.32
CA HIS A 155 -8.14 -10.64 -11.31
C HIS A 155 -7.35 -9.61 -10.49
N ALA A 156 -6.76 -10.03 -9.36
CA ALA A 156 -5.87 -9.18 -8.57
C ALA A 156 -4.61 -8.80 -9.35
N GLU A 157 -3.98 -9.76 -10.02
CA GLU A 157 -2.82 -9.53 -10.90
C GLU A 157 -3.15 -8.56 -12.03
N ALA A 158 -4.29 -8.76 -12.70
CA ALA A 158 -4.73 -7.88 -13.79
C ALA A 158 -4.97 -6.44 -13.30
N PHE A 159 -5.61 -6.27 -12.14
CA PHE A 159 -5.88 -4.94 -11.58
C PHE A 159 -4.58 -4.23 -11.18
N VAL A 160 -3.69 -4.90 -10.44
CA VAL A 160 -2.43 -4.30 -9.98
C VAL A 160 -1.46 -4.09 -11.13
N GLY A 161 -1.38 -5.01 -12.09
CA GLY A 161 -0.58 -4.88 -13.31
C GLY A 161 -0.99 -3.65 -14.11
N LYS A 162 -2.29 -3.49 -14.38
CA LYS A 162 -2.85 -2.31 -15.07
C LYS A 162 -2.54 -1.01 -14.32
N LEU A 163 -2.69 -1.00 -12.99
CA LEU A 163 -2.34 0.17 -12.18
C LEU A 163 -0.87 0.54 -12.33
N VAL A 164 0.03 -0.43 -12.24
CA VAL A 164 1.48 -0.20 -12.39
C VAL A 164 1.81 0.35 -13.77
N GLU A 165 1.27 -0.25 -14.83
CA GLU A 165 1.47 0.22 -16.21
C GLU A 165 0.97 1.66 -16.41
N GLN A 166 -0.26 1.96 -15.99
CA GLN A 166 -0.83 3.31 -16.09
C GLN A 166 -0.02 4.33 -15.29
N THR A 167 0.45 3.94 -14.12
CA THR A 167 1.31 4.79 -13.27
C THR A 167 2.65 5.10 -13.93
N LEU A 168 3.24 4.15 -14.64
CA LEU A 168 4.47 4.35 -15.40
C LEU A 168 4.24 5.23 -16.63
N LEU A 169 3.13 5.05 -17.34
CA LEU A 169 2.77 5.85 -18.54
C LEU A 169 2.44 7.30 -18.19
N SER A 170 1.68 7.54 -17.14
CA SER A 170 1.28 8.89 -16.71
C SER A 170 2.47 9.79 -16.38
N ARG A 171 3.63 9.23 -16.08
CA ARG A 171 4.87 9.96 -15.77
C ARG A 171 5.57 10.57 -16.97
N ASN A 172 5.31 10.04 -18.18
CA ASN A 172 5.90 10.59 -19.40
C ASN A 172 5.35 11.96 -19.79
N HIS A 173 4.33 12.47 -19.06
CA HIS A 173 3.72 13.78 -19.26
C HIS A 173 4.20 14.88 -18.27
N TRP A 174 5.21 14.58 -17.42
CA TRP A 174 5.71 15.49 -16.38
C TRP A 174 7.18 15.92 -16.62
N VAL A 175 7.62 15.92 -17.88
CA VAL A 175 8.92 16.50 -18.28
C VAL A 175 8.72 17.87 -18.88
#